data_afa2799456dd7a17b5c759e4b62c3096
#
_entry.id   afa2799456dd7a17b5c759e4b62c3096
#
_cell.length_a   1.000
_cell.length_b   1.000
_cell.length_c   1.000
_cell.angle_alpha   90.00
_cell.angle_beta   90.00
_cell.angle_gamma   90.00
#
_symmetry.space_group_name_H-M   'P 1'
#
loop_
_entity.id
_entity.type
_entity.pdbx_description
1 polymer ?
#
loop_
_entity_poly.entity_id
_entity_poly.type
_entity_poly.pdbx_seq_one_letter_code
_entity_poly.pdbx_strand_id
1 'polypeptide(L)'
;DLPEALENNYNFPLRCNFRPLFSNPILPNISSEKGGNADDVLKKDSLHGLRNKFDKIFGIKANDLNNNKTYLDYKDRLEHELSIIIEMKYSSYFLIVSDYIKWAKNNDIPVGPGRGSGAGSLVAWCLSITDVDPIKFNLIFERFLNPDRISMPDFDIDFCEDKRDLVFEYLTKKYQDSVAHIITFGKLKARMVIRDVGRVLGLPYGFVDSISKMIPFDPSRPQSLSQCIAGEP
;
A
#
# COMPACT_ATOMS: atom_id res chain seq x y z
N ASP A 1 -9.09 26.22 -36.89
CA ASP A 1 -9.63 26.97 -35.76
C ASP A 1 -11.13 26.71 -35.67
N LEU A 2 -11.58 26.24 -34.52
CA LEU A 2 -12.98 25.92 -34.21
C LEU A 2 -13.40 26.74 -32.98
N PRO A 3 -13.83 28.01 -33.17
CA PRO A 3 -14.25 28.89 -32.07
C PRO A 3 -15.35 28.26 -31.21
N GLU A 4 -16.29 27.52 -31.81
CA GLU A 4 -17.37 26.84 -31.09
C GLU A 4 -16.87 25.76 -30.13
N ALA A 5 -15.72 25.14 -30.42
CA ALA A 5 -15.12 24.17 -29.50
C ALA A 5 -14.57 24.84 -28.23
N LEU A 6 -14.02 26.05 -28.34
CA LEU A 6 -13.60 26.86 -27.22
C LEU A 6 -14.79 27.34 -26.38
N GLU A 7 -15.89 27.76 -27.05
CA GLU A 7 -17.11 28.16 -26.36
C GLU A 7 -17.75 26.98 -25.62
N ASN A 8 -17.71 25.79 -26.20
CA ASN A 8 -18.17 24.56 -25.53
C ASN A 8 -17.37 24.20 -24.31
N ASN A 9 -16.04 24.49 -24.24
CA ASN A 9 -15.26 24.32 -23.04
C ASN A 9 -15.76 25.20 -21.89
N TYR A 10 -16.31 26.38 -22.17
CA TYR A 10 -16.94 27.23 -21.19
C TYR A 10 -18.31 26.71 -20.77
N ASN A 11 -19.11 26.27 -21.74
CA ASN A 11 -20.50 25.86 -21.54
C ASN A 11 -20.60 24.47 -20.88
N PHE A 12 -19.65 23.57 -21.13
CA PHE A 12 -19.67 22.20 -20.59
C PHE A 12 -19.67 22.15 -19.05
N PRO A 13 -18.81 22.90 -18.35
CA PRO A 13 -18.83 22.91 -16.88
C PRO A 13 -20.14 23.39 -16.28
N LEU A 14 -20.89 24.27 -16.97
CA LEU A 14 -22.18 24.77 -16.50
C LEU A 14 -23.27 23.71 -16.48
N ARG A 15 -23.06 22.59 -17.18
CA ARG A 15 -23.96 21.41 -17.18
C ARG A 15 -23.61 20.42 -16.08
N CYS A 16 -22.46 20.60 -15.41
CA CYS A 16 -22.00 19.72 -14.35
C CYS A 16 -22.57 20.23 -13.01
N ASN A 17 -23.63 19.61 -12.54
CA ASN A 17 -24.31 20.02 -11.29
C ASN A 17 -23.78 19.27 -10.06
N PHE A 18 -22.94 18.26 -10.22
CA PHE A 18 -22.38 17.49 -9.12
C PHE A 18 -21.17 18.21 -8.55
N ARG A 19 -21.19 18.46 -7.25
CA ARG A 19 -20.02 18.90 -6.48
C ARG A 19 -19.60 17.79 -5.53
N PRO A 20 -18.36 17.30 -5.60
CA PRO A 20 -17.86 16.36 -4.62
C PRO A 20 -17.94 16.96 -3.21
N LEU A 21 -18.51 16.22 -2.30
CA LEU A 21 -18.49 16.57 -0.89
C LEU A 21 -17.25 15.95 -0.26
N PHE A 22 -16.44 16.79 0.37
CA PHE A 22 -15.32 16.32 1.17
C PHE A 22 -15.85 15.82 2.52
N SER A 23 -15.59 14.59 2.85
CA SER A 23 -15.84 14.01 4.16
C SER A 23 -14.52 13.72 4.87
N ASN A 24 -14.54 13.76 6.19
CA ASN A 24 -13.39 13.29 6.95
C ASN A 24 -13.14 11.81 6.68
N PRO A 25 -11.89 11.37 6.63
CA PRO A 25 -11.55 9.96 6.49
C PRO A 25 -12.21 9.14 7.59
N ILE A 26 -12.85 8.04 7.21
CA ILE A 26 -13.42 7.08 8.17
C ILE A 26 -12.33 6.05 8.45
N LEU A 27 -11.78 6.11 9.66
CA LEU A 27 -10.81 5.14 10.14
C LEU A 27 -11.51 4.06 10.94
N PRO A 28 -11.17 2.77 10.73
CA PRO A 28 -11.70 1.70 11.53
C PRO A 28 -11.23 1.87 12.98
N ASN A 29 -12.17 1.80 13.92
CA ASN A 29 -11.88 1.83 15.34
C ASN A 29 -11.77 0.40 15.86
N ILE A 30 -10.56 -0.02 16.24
CA ILE A 30 -10.42 -1.28 16.95
C ILE A 30 -10.56 -0.97 18.43
N SER A 31 -11.70 -1.37 19.00
CA SER A 31 -11.73 -1.66 20.44
C SER A 31 -10.88 -2.95 20.61
N SER A 32 -9.77 -2.85 21.35
CA SER A 32 -8.98 -4.05 21.62
C SER A 32 -9.91 -5.09 22.26
N GLU A 33 -9.79 -6.34 21.85
CA GLU A 33 -10.49 -7.48 22.48
C GLU A 33 -10.29 -7.53 24.00
N LYS A 34 -9.35 -6.75 24.53
CA LYS A 34 -8.98 -6.61 25.94
C LYS A 34 -9.41 -5.27 26.58
N GLY A 35 -10.24 -4.45 25.92
CA GLY A 35 -10.79 -3.22 26.50
C GLY A 35 -9.81 -2.05 26.69
N GLY A 36 -8.64 -2.07 26.04
CA GLY A 36 -7.64 -0.99 26.11
C GLY A 36 -7.80 0.06 25.01
N ASN A 37 -7.29 1.28 25.27
CA ASN A 37 -7.16 2.31 24.23
C ASN A 37 -6.14 1.86 23.17
N ALA A 38 -6.47 2.04 21.90
CA ALA A 38 -5.58 1.68 20.78
C ALA A 38 -4.21 2.34 20.87
N ASP A 39 -4.14 3.56 21.40
CA ASP A 39 -2.88 4.29 21.57
C ASP A 39 -1.94 3.61 22.58
N ASP A 40 -2.48 3.11 23.69
CA ASP A 40 -1.71 2.42 24.72
C ASP A 40 -1.22 1.05 24.24
N VAL A 41 -2.06 0.34 23.48
CA VAL A 41 -1.69 -0.92 22.84
C VAL A 41 -0.57 -0.68 21.81
N LEU A 42 -0.70 0.34 20.97
CA LEU A 42 0.31 0.70 19.97
C LEU A 42 1.65 1.01 20.64
N LYS A 43 1.67 1.84 21.68
CA LYS A 43 2.89 2.17 22.45
C LYS A 43 3.54 0.92 23.04
N LYS A 44 2.75 0.10 23.72
CA LYS A 44 3.23 -1.12 24.36
C LYS A 44 3.83 -2.10 23.36
N ASP A 45 3.11 -2.37 22.27
CA ASP A 45 3.53 -3.33 21.25
C ASP A 45 4.76 -2.84 20.48
N SER A 46 4.85 -1.54 20.21
CA SER A 46 5.99 -0.93 19.54
C SER A 46 7.26 -1.00 20.41
N LEU A 47 7.16 -0.67 21.69
CA LEU A 47 8.29 -0.77 22.64
C LEU A 47 8.72 -2.23 22.83
N HIS A 48 7.77 -3.16 22.92
CA HIS A 48 8.08 -4.58 22.99
C HIS A 48 8.78 -5.06 21.71
N GLY A 49 8.27 -4.63 20.55
CA GLY A 49 8.88 -4.92 19.25
C GLY A 49 10.29 -4.40 19.13
N LEU A 50 10.57 -3.17 19.57
CA LEU A 50 11.93 -2.60 19.59
C LEU A 50 12.88 -3.46 20.42
N ARG A 51 12.49 -3.83 21.63
CA ARG A 51 13.31 -4.70 22.51
C ARG A 51 13.62 -6.04 21.86
N ASN A 52 12.61 -6.67 21.24
CA ASN A 52 12.78 -7.94 20.53
C ASN A 52 13.73 -7.83 19.33
N LYS A 53 13.65 -6.72 18.58
CA LYS A 53 14.56 -6.46 17.45
C LYS A 53 16.01 -6.27 17.97
N PHE A 54 16.20 -5.57 19.08
CA PHE A 54 17.53 -5.38 19.67
C PHE A 54 18.12 -6.68 20.19
N ASP A 55 17.33 -7.54 20.84
CA ASP A 55 17.79 -8.87 21.26
C ASP A 55 18.15 -9.76 20.05
N LYS A 56 17.31 -9.81 19.04
CA LYS A 56 17.47 -10.71 17.89
C LYS A 56 18.54 -10.26 16.88
N ILE A 57 18.63 -8.97 16.61
CA ILE A 57 19.48 -8.43 15.54
C ILE A 57 20.82 -7.97 16.08
N PHE A 58 20.82 -7.29 17.22
CA PHE A 58 22.01 -6.70 17.80
C PHE A 58 22.59 -7.53 18.96
N GLY A 59 21.89 -8.58 19.42
CA GLY A 59 22.32 -9.44 20.53
C GLY A 59 22.33 -8.75 21.88
N ILE A 60 21.66 -7.59 22.04
CA ILE A 60 21.67 -6.78 23.26
C ILE A 60 20.48 -7.18 24.14
N LYS A 61 20.78 -7.69 25.33
CA LYS A 61 19.77 -8.16 26.29
C LYS A 61 19.06 -7.02 27.01
N ALA A 62 17.85 -7.31 27.51
CA ALA A 62 16.96 -6.32 28.13
C ALA A 62 17.64 -5.51 29.26
N ASN A 63 18.55 -6.12 30.03
CA ASN A 63 19.25 -5.48 31.16
C ASN A 63 20.26 -4.42 30.72
N ASP A 64 20.77 -4.53 29.49
CA ASP A 64 21.82 -3.66 28.96
C ASP A 64 21.28 -2.54 28.08
N LEU A 65 19.99 -2.59 27.72
CA LEU A 65 19.35 -1.67 26.79
C LEU A 65 19.42 -0.21 27.27
N ASN A 66 19.14 0.05 28.53
CA ASN A 66 19.08 1.42 29.06
C ASN A 66 20.42 2.13 29.06
N ASN A 67 21.55 1.37 29.01
CA ASN A 67 22.90 1.91 28.95
C ASN A 67 23.46 1.92 27.50
N ASN A 68 22.68 1.47 26.52
CA ASN A 68 23.11 1.39 25.13
C ASN A 68 22.68 2.63 24.36
N LYS A 69 23.65 3.43 23.90
CA LYS A 69 23.38 4.67 23.17
C LYS A 69 22.55 4.45 21.92
N THR A 70 22.86 3.42 21.13
CA THR A 70 22.11 3.11 19.91
C THR A 70 20.64 2.79 20.21
N TYR A 71 20.38 2.02 21.30
CA TYR A 71 19.00 1.77 21.70
C TYR A 71 18.26 3.04 22.10
N LEU A 72 18.93 3.96 22.79
CA LEU A 72 18.33 5.24 23.19
C LEU A 72 17.98 6.08 21.96
N ASP A 73 18.88 6.16 20.95
CA ASP A 73 18.62 6.88 19.70
C ASP A 73 17.39 6.29 18.95
N TYR A 74 17.26 4.95 18.92
CA TYR A 74 16.08 4.29 18.34
C TYR A 74 14.81 4.56 19.15
N LYS A 75 14.92 4.56 20.46
CA LYS A 75 13.79 4.82 21.36
C LYS A 75 13.27 6.25 21.20
N ASP A 76 14.16 7.24 21.13
CA ASP A 76 13.78 8.63 20.92
C ASP A 76 13.05 8.82 19.58
N ARG A 77 13.55 8.19 18.52
CA ARG A 77 12.86 8.19 17.21
C ARG A 77 11.51 7.48 17.30
N LEU A 78 11.41 6.36 18.00
CA LEU A 78 10.16 5.64 18.18
C LEU A 78 9.11 6.48 18.91
N GLU A 79 9.51 7.17 19.99
CA GLU A 79 8.63 8.04 20.77
C GLU A 79 8.15 9.23 19.94
N HIS A 80 9.02 9.81 19.11
CA HIS A 80 8.65 10.86 18.14
C HIS A 80 7.60 10.37 17.15
N GLU A 81 7.82 9.25 16.47
CA GLU A 81 6.85 8.70 15.51
C GLU A 81 5.52 8.34 16.17
N LEU A 82 5.55 7.72 17.36
CA LEU A 82 4.34 7.41 18.13
C LEU A 82 3.53 8.66 18.46
N SER A 83 4.18 9.77 18.83
CA SER A 83 3.47 11.01 19.11
C SER A 83 2.67 11.51 17.90
N ILE A 84 3.27 11.48 16.72
CA ILE A 84 2.63 11.90 15.46
C ILE A 84 1.50 10.95 15.07
N ILE A 85 1.72 9.63 15.13
CA ILE A 85 0.71 8.63 14.78
C ILE A 85 -0.53 8.76 15.66
N ILE A 86 -0.34 9.00 16.96
CA ILE A 86 -1.43 9.15 17.94
C ILE A 86 -2.16 10.47 17.72
N GLU A 87 -1.44 11.58 17.55
CA GLU A 87 -2.03 12.89 17.27
C GLU A 87 -2.91 12.85 16.01
N MET A 88 -2.43 12.18 14.96
CA MET A 88 -3.16 11.98 13.71
C MET A 88 -4.24 10.89 13.78
N LYS A 89 -4.41 10.21 14.94
CA LYS A 89 -5.42 9.16 15.19
C LYS A 89 -5.28 7.90 14.31
N TYR A 90 -4.06 7.53 13.93
CA TYR A 90 -3.79 6.35 13.11
C TYR A 90 -3.41 5.09 13.89
N SER A 91 -3.50 5.09 15.22
CA SER A 91 -3.12 3.95 16.08
C SER A 91 -3.82 2.65 15.67
N SER A 92 -5.14 2.68 15.49
CA SER A 92 -5.92 1.51 15.05
C SER A 92 -5.48 1.01 13.67
N TYR A 93 -5.17 1.91 12.73
CA TYR A 93 -4.70 1.56 11.40
C TYR A 93 -3.40 0.74 11.46
N PHE A 94 -2.39 1.21 12.20
CA PHE A 94 -1.15 0.47 12.39
C PHE A 94 -1.36 -0.90 13.04
N LEU A 95 -2.24 -0.98 14.03
CA LEU A 95 -2.55 -2.25 14.71
C LEU A 95 -3.23 -3.25 13.79
N ILE A 96 -4.18 -2.81 12.93
CA ILE A 96 -4.82 -3.67 11.92
C ILE A 96 -3.79 -4.20 10.95
N VAL A 97 -2.93 -3.32 10.41
CA VAL A 97 -1.92 -3.72 9.44
C VAL A 97 -0.94 -4.72 10.06
N SER A 98 -0.49 -4.47 11.29
CA SER A 98 0.38 -5.40 12.03
C SER A 98 -0.29 -6.75 12.28
N ASP A 99 -1.57 -6.77 12.56
CA ASP A 99 -2.34 -7.97 12.87
C ASP A 99 -2.35 -8.95 11.68
N TYR A 100 -2.82 -8.51 10.52
CA TYR A 100 -2.92 -9.42 9.38
C TYR A 100 -1.55 -9.81 8.80
N ILE A 101 -0.54 -8.95 8.90
CA ILE A 101 0.83 -9.32 8.51
C ILE A 101 1.40 -10.38 9.43
N LYS A 102 1.24 -10.23 10.75
CA LYS A 102 1.67 -11.24 11.72
C LYS A 102 0.91 -12.55 11.52
N TRP A 103 -0.39 -12.46 11.25
CA TRP A 103 -1.19 -13.64 10.94
C TRP A 103 -0.66 -14.35 9.70
N ALA A 104 -0.38 -13.63 8.62
CA ALA A 104 0.17 -14.19 7.39
C ALA A 104 1.53 -14.88 7.63
N LYS A 105 2.46 -14.19 8.32
CA LYS A 105 3.77 -14.74 8.67
C LYS A 105 3.66 -16.00 9.54
N ASN A 106 2.69 -16.07 10.46
CA ASN A 106 2.45 -17.22 11.33
C ASN A 106 1.75 -18.39 10.63
N ASN A 107 1.18 -18.17 9.44
CA ASN A 107 0.53 -19.19 8.62
C ASN A 107 1.36 -19.52 7.36
N ASP A 108 2.66 -19.31 7.40
CA ASP A 108 3.60 -19.61 6.31
C ASP A 108 3.22 -18.96 4.97
N ILE A 109 2.68 -17.75 5.02
CA ILE A 109 2.42 -16.92 3.86
C ILE A 109 3.59 -15.93 3.73
N PRO A 110 4.40 -16.01 2.67
CA PRO A 110 5.47 -15.07 2.45
C PRO A 110 4.95 -13.64 2.30
N VAL A 111 5.58 -12.73 3.04
CA VAL A 111 5.27 -11.29 3.02
C VAL A 111 6.53 -10.54 2.63
N GLY A 112 6.42 -9.59 1.72
CA GLY A 112 7.53 -8.74 1.30
C GLY A 112 8.08 -7.89 2.45
N PRO A 113 9.34 -7.45 2.38
CA PRO A 113 10.02 -6.71 3.46
C PRO A 113 9.46 -5.30 3.68
N GLY A 114 8.60 -4.85 2.81
CA GLY A 114 8.04 -3.49 2.78
C GLY A 114 8.62 -2.66 1.63
N ARG A 115 7.83 -1.74 1.13
CA ARG A 115 8.17 -0.79 0.07
C ARG A 115 7.42 0.52 0.26
N GLY A 116 7.67 1.49 -0.62
CA GLY A 116 7.02 2.80 -0.55
C GLY A 116 7.46 3.61 0.67
N SER A 117 6.68 4.62 1.04
CA SER A 117 6.98 5.53 2.15
C SER A 117 6.86 4.87 3.53
N GLY A 118 6.01 3.84 3.66
CA GLY A 118 5.80 3.11 4.92
C GLY A 118 7.06 2.43 5.47
N ALA A 119 8.03 2.10 4.58
CA ALA A 119 9.34 1.58 4.99
C ALA A 119 10.16 2.57 5.84
N GLY A 120 9.80 3.87 5.81
CA GLY A 120 10.45 4.91 6.62
C GLY A 120 10.01 4.96 8.09
N SER A 121 9.00 4.16 8.48
CA SER A 121 8.48 4.15 9.84
C SER A 121 9.16 3.12 10.73
N LEU A 122 9.74 3.60 11.83
CA LEU A 122 10.32 2.75 12.89
C LEU A 122 9.22 2.01 13.66
N VAL A 123 8.07 2.63 13.87
CA VAL A 123 6.90 1.97 14.46
C VAL A 123 6.47 0.77 13.61
N ALA A 124 6.41 0.93 12.27
CA ALA A 124 6.08 -0.16 11.36
C ALA A 124 7.10 -1.31 11.44
N TRP A 125 8.38 -1.01 11.55
CA TRP A 125 9.43 -2.00 11.72
C TRP A 125 9.33 -2.73 13.07
N CYS A 126 9.09 -2.00 14.16
CA CYS A 126 8.88 -2.59 15.49
C CYS A 126 7.65 -3.51 15.55
N LEU A 127 6.58 -3.14 14.86
CA LEU A 127 5.35 -3.93 14.76
C LEU A 127 5.43 -5.10 13.76
N SER A 128 6.58 -5.29 13.10
CA SER A 128 6.79 -6.31 12.06
C SER A 128 5.92 -6.12 10.81
N ILE A 129 5.45 -4.89 10.58
CA ILE A 129 4.80 -4.49 9.33
C ILE A 129 5.84 -4.48 8.21
N THR A 130 7.01 -3.90 8.49
CA THR A 130 8.16 -3.91 7.59
C THR A 130 9.34 -4.66 8.21
N ASP A 131 10.23 -5.16 7.36
CA ASP A 131 11.48 -5.81 7.78
C ASP A 131 12.71 -4.95 7.45
N VAL A 132 12.50 -3.73 6.95
CA VAL A 132 13.53 -2.73 6.65
C VAL A 132 13.73 -1.84 7.87
N ASP A 133 14.97 -1.75 8.35
CA ASP A 133 15.35 -0.85 9.43
C ASP A 133 15.51 0.58 8.92
N PRO A 134 14.59 1.52 9.24
CA PRO A 134 14.61 2.85 8.67
C PRO A 134 15.79 3.71 9.14
N ILE A 135 16.32 3.46 10.33
CA ILE A 135 17.47 4.22 10.85
C ILE A 135 18.74 3.78 10.15
N LYS A 136 18.95 2.47 10.01
CA LYS A 136 20.11 1.92 9.30
C LYS A 136 20.22 2.43 7.85
N PHE A 137 19.09 2.63 7.17
CA PHE A 137 19.04 3.09 5.78
C PHE A 137 18.74 4.59 5.64
N ASN A 138 18.76 5.37 6.73
CA ASN A 138 18.48 6.81 6.74
C ASN A 138 17.16 7.19 6.05
N LEU A 139 16.11 6.39 6.28
CA LEU A 139 14.78 6.65 5.73
C LEU A 139 14.03 7.68 6.58
N ILE A 140 13.25 8.52 5.89
CA ILE A 140 12.58 9.69 6.48
C ILE A 140 11.11 9.34 6.76
N PHE A 141 10.69 9.42 8.03
CA PHE A 141 9.31 9.16 8.47
C PHE A 141 8.31 10.19 7.94
N GLU A 142 8.71 11.45 7.85
CA GLU A 142 7.86 12.56 7.42
C GLU A 142 7.42 12.46 5.95
N ARG A 143 8.05 11.58 5.17
CA ARG A 143 7.57 11.21 3.82
C ARG A 143 6.37 10.27 3.87
N PHE A 144 6.20 9.53 4.96
CA PHE A 144 5.09 8.61 5.18
C PHE A 144 3.94 9.29 5.91
N LEU A 145 4.23 9.96 7.04
CA LEU A 145 3.27 10.72 7.83
C LEU A 145 3.83 12.10 8.14
N ASN A 146 3.05 13.12 7.80
CA ASN A 146 3.37 14.50 8.12
C ASN A 146 2.09 15.22 8.54
N PRO A 147 2.02 15.81 9.75
CA PRO A 147 0.87 16.56 10.24
C PRO A 147 0.46 17.73 9.33
N ASP A 148 1.44 18.34 8.64
CA ASP A 148 1.20 19.45 7.72
C ASP A 148 0.59 19.01 6.38
N ARG A 149 0.52 17.71 6.13
CA ARG A 149 0.02 17.13 4.89
C ARG A 149 -1.19 16.24 5.17
N ILE A 150 -2.38 16.73 4.81
CA ILE A 150 -3.64 15.98 4.96
C ILE A 150 -3.68 14.85 3.91
N SER A 151 -2.92 13.78 4.13
CA SER A 151 -3.03 12.54 3.34
C SER A 151 -3.07 11.36 4.29
N MET A 152 -3.97 10.41 4.02
CA MET A 152 -3.99 9.15 4.77
C MET A 152 -2.70 8.37 4.50
N PRO A 153 -2.15 7.68 5.52
CA PRO A 153 -1.03 6.78 5.32
C PRO A 153 -1.48 5.59 4.45
N ASP A 154 -0.57 5.14 3.59
CA ASP A 154 -0.77 3.99 2.72
C ASP A 154 0.39 3.01 2.89
N PHE A 155 0.09 1.77 3.28
CA PHE A 155 1.06 0.69 3.34
C PHE A 155 0.95 -0.19 2.10
N ASP A 156 2.00 -0.20 1.32
CA ASP A 156 2.18 -1.15 0.21
C ASP A 156 2.73 -2.48 0.75
N ILE A 157 1.90 -3.52 0.74
CA ILE A 157 2.25 -4.83 1.28
C ILE A 157 2.13 -5.88 0.19
N ASP A 158 3.23 -6.59 -0.05
CA ASP A 158 3.28 -7.65 -1.04
C ASP A 158 3.13 -9.02 -0.36
N PHE A 159 2.11 -9.78 -0.76
CA PHE A 159 1.90 -11.16 -0.33
C PHE A 159 2.21 -12.12 -1.47
N CYS A 160 2.57 -13.35 -1.12
CA CYS A 160 2.63 -14.43 -2.09
C CYS A 160 1.32 -14.53 -2.88
N GLU A 161 1.40 -14.50 -4.22
CA GLU A 161 0.25 -14.48 -5.12
C GLU A 161 -0.68 -15.69 -4.86
N ASP A 162 -0.11 -16.89 -4.72
CA ASP A 162 -0.87 -18.14 -4.52
C ASP A 162 -1.62 -18.18 -3.19
N LYS A 163 -1.16 -17.44 -2.18
CA LYS A 163 -1.71 -17.49 -0.81
C LYS A 163 -2.39 -16.19 -0.37
N ARG A 164 -2.39 -15.15 -1.20
CA ARG A 164 -2.96 -13.85 -0.86
C ARG A 164 -4.43 -13.94 -0.46
N ASP A 165 -5.19 -14.78 -1.13
CA ASP A 165 -6.63 -14.93 -0.86
C ASP A 165 -6.91 -15.42 0.56
N LEU A 166 -6.02 -16.22 1.16
CA LEU A 166 -6.13 -16.64 2.55
C LEU A 166 -6.07 -15.45 3.53
N VAL A 167 -5.30 -14.42 3.21
CA VAL A 167 -5.24 -13.19 4.02
C VAL A 167 -6.56 -12.44 3.95
N PHE A 168 -7.19 -12.38 2.76
CA PHE A 168 -8.51 -11.78 2.61
C PHE A 168 -9.59 -12.56 3.35
N GLU A 169 -9.55 -13.87 3.30
CA GLU A 169 -10.45 -14.73 4.09
C GLU A 169 -10.31 -14.48 5.59
N TYR A 170 -9.07 -14.38 6.09
CA TYR A 170 -8.81 -14.03 7.49
C TYR A 170 -9.42 -12.67 7.86
N LEU A 171 -9.16 -11.64 7.04
CA LEU A 171 -9.70 -10.30 7.26
C LEU A 171 -11.22 -10.29 7.24
N THR A 172 -11.84 -10.92 6.23
CA THR A 172 -13.29 -11.02 6.11
C THR A 172 -13.92 -11.75 7.29
N LYS A 173 -13.28 -12.84 7.76
CA LYS A 173 -13.75 -13.56 8.94
C LYS A 173 -13.65 -12.75 10.22
N LYS A 174 -12.59 -11.95 10.36
CA LYS A 174 -12.32 -11.16 11.57
C LYS A 174 -13.12 -9.87 11.62
N TYR A 175 -13.21 -9.16 10.50
CA TYR A 175 -13.80 -7.82 10.41
C TYR A 175 -15.13 -7.79 9.64
N GLN A 176 -15.59 -8.94 9.15
CA GLN A 176 -16.92 -9.15 8.50
C GLN A 176 -17.22 -8.07 7.42
N ASP A 177 -18.33 -7.37 7.57
CA ASP A 177 -18.82 -6.37 6.61
C ASP A 177 -17.93 -5.09 6.51
N SER A 178 -16.86 -5.03 7.32
CA SER A 178 -15.91 -3.89 7.31
C SER A 178 -14.75 -4.10 6.34
N VAL A 179 -14.76 -5.18 5.55
CA VAL A 179 -13.70 -5.48 4.56
C VAL A 179 -14.28 -5.44 3.16
N ALA A 180 -13.61 -4.71 2.29
CA ALA A 180 -14.00 -4.63 0.88
C ALA A 180 -12.77 -4.57 -0.03
N HIS A 181 -12.93 -5.14 -1.23
CA HIS A 181 -11.97 -5.00 -2.30
C HIS A 181 -12.30 -3.77 -3.13
N ILE A 182 -11.29 -2.98 -3.46
CA ILE A 182 -11.42 -1.98 -4.52
C ILE A 182 -11.19 -2.71 -5.84
N ILE A 183 -12.26 -2.88 -6.62
CA ILE A 183 -12.22 -3.61 -7.88
C ILE A 183 -11.45 -2.79 -8.91
N THR A 184 -10.34 -3.35 -9.40
CA THR A 184 -9.59 -2.80 -10.53
C THR A 184 -9.71 -3.76 -11.70
N PHE A 185 -10.39 -3.33 -12.78
CA PHE A 185 -10.47 -4.12 -14.00
C PHE A 185 -9.26 -3.83 -14.88
N GLY A 186 -8.24 -4.69 -14.79
CA GLY A 186 -7.13 -4.72 -15.74
C GLY A 186 -7.47 -5.60 -16.94
N LYS A 187 -7.45 -5.04 -18.14
CA LYS A 187 -7.59 -5.81 -19.39
C LYS A 187 -6.39 -5.55 -20.29
N LEU A 188 -5.77 -6.61 -20.76
CA LEU A 188 -4.81 -6.52 -21.85
C LEU A 188 -5.58 -6.20 -23.14
N LYS A 189 -5.32 -5.02 -23.71
CA LYS A 189 -5.88 -4.63 -25.00
C LYS A 189 -5.10 -5.29 -26.15
N ALA A 190 -5.71 -5.43 -27.31
CA ALA A 190 -5.18 -6.18 -28.46
C ALA A 190 -3.70 -5.89 -28.78
N ARG A 191 -3.30 -4.61 -28.86
CA ARG A 191 -1.90 -4.23 -29.10
C ARG A 191 -0.95 -4.70 -28.00
N MET A 192 -1.37 -4.62 -26.75
CA MET A 192 -0.55 -5.02 -25.59
C MET A 192 -0.42 -6.53 -25.52
N VAL A 193 -1.52 -7.26 -25.72
CA VAL A 193 -1.50 -8.75 -25.76
C VAL A 193 -0.49 -9.27 -26.77
N ILE A 194 -0.46 -8.75 -28.00
CA ILE A 194 0.50 -9.19 -29.02
C ILE A 194 1.93 -8.95 -28.56
N ARG A 195 2.24 -7.79 -27.99
CA ARG A 195 3.59 -7.48 -27.51
C ARG A 195 4.01 -8.37 -26.35
N ASP A 196 3.13 -8.60 -25.39
CA ASP A 196 3.44 -9.39 -24.19
C ASP A 196 3.57 -10.87 -24.52
N VAL A 197 2.63 -11.44 -25.28
CA VAL A 197 2.71 -12.83 -25.75
C VAL A 197 3.92 -13.04 -26.65
N GLY A 198 4.18 -12.12 -27.59
CA GLY A 198 5.35 -12.19 -28.45
C GLY A 198 6.68 -12.21 -27.67
N ARG A 199 6.77 -11.41 -26.59
CA ARG A 199 7.93 -11.40 -25.70
C ARG A 199 8.09 -12.73 -24.97
N VAL A 200 7.00 -13.29 -24.44
CA VAL A 200 7.02 -14.59 -23.73
C VAL A 200 7.42 -15.72 -24.68
N LEU A 201 6.98 -15.66 -25.93
CA LEU A 201 7.35 -16.62 -26.98
C LEU A 201 8.77 -16.41 -27.54
N GLY A 202 9.51 -15.40 -27.08
CA GLY A 202 10.87 -15.12 -27.54
C GLY A 202 10.95 -14.56 -28.96
N LEU A 203 9.86 -14.01 -29.50
CA LEU A 203 9.83 -13.42 -30.84
C LEU A 203 10.61 -12.08 -30.87
N PRO A 204 11.28 -11.73 -31.99
CA PRO A 204 11.99 -10.46 -32.13
C PRO A 204 11.04 -9.26 -31.89
N TYR A 205 11.48 -8.32 -31.07
CA TYR A 205 10.66 -7.15 -30.70
C TYR A 205 10.15 -6.35 -31.91
N GLY A 206 11.02 -6.11 -32.90
CA GLY A 206 10.64 -5.37 -34.11
C GLY A 206 9.54 -6.06 -34.92
N PHE A 207 9.58 -7.39 -34.99
CA PHE A 207 8.54 -8.19 -35.66
C PHE A 207 7.19 -8.06 -34.91
N VAL A 208 7.21 -8.27 -33.61
CA VAL A 208 6.01 -8.18 -32.78
C VAL A 208 5.42 -6.76 -32.76
N ASP A 209 6.28 -5.74 -32.72
CA ASP A 209 5.86 -4.35 -32.76
C ASP A 209 5.23 -3.97 -34.11
N SER A 210 5.75 -4.51 -35.23
CA SER A 210 5.14 -4.30 -36.55
C SER A 210 3.73 -4.87 -36.61
N ILE A 211 3.51 -6.10 -36.14
CA ILE A 211 2.17 -6.71 -36.05
C ILE A 211 1.27 -5.91 -35.12
N SER A 212 1.76 -5.50 -33.97
CA SER A 212 1.00 -4.70 -33.01
C SER A 212 0.52 -3.37 -33.62
N LYS A 213 1.30 -2.75 -34.52
CA LYS A 213 0.96 -1.50 -35.21
C LYS A 213 -0.11 -1.68 -36.27
N MET A 214 -0.31 -2.88 -36.81
CA MET A 214 -1.39 -3.17 -37.76
C MET A 214 -2.77 -3.08 -37.11
N ILE A 215 -2.87 -3.22 -35.78
CA ILE A 215 -4.13 -3.07 -35.06
C ILE A 215 -4.52 -1.59 -35.01
N PRO A 216 -5.74 -1.22 -35.47
CA PRO A 216 -6.23 0.16 -35.40
C PRO A 216 -6.21 0.68 -33.95
N PHE A 217 -5.77 1.93 -33.77
CA PHE A 217 -5.80 2.59 -32.47
C PHE A 217 -6.93 3.62 -32.43
N ASP A 218 -8.04 3.21 -31.88
CA ASP A 218 -9.15 4.10 -31.56
C ASP A 218 -9.47 4.01 -30.07
N PRO A 219 -9.08 5.01 -29.26
CA PRO A 219 -9.37 5.02 -27.82
C PRO A 219 -10.86 5.04 -27.50
N SER A 220 -11.68 5.60 -28.40
CA SER A 220 -13.14 5.74 -28.23
C SER A 220 -13.88 4.44 -28.55
N ARG A 221 -13.33 3.61 -29.44
CA ARG A 221 -13.91 2.34 -29.89
C ARG A 221 -12.82 1.24 -29.92
N PRO A 222 -12.34 0.79 -28.77
CA PRO A 222 -11.29 -0.22 -28.74
C PRO A 222 -11.82 -1.54 -29.34
N GLN A 223 -11.18 -2.00 -30.40
CA GLN A 223 -11.50 -3.29 -31.02
C GLN A 223 -10.78 -4.44 -30.29
N SER A 224 -11.46 -5.58 -30.19
CA SER A 224 -10.84 -6.82 -29.77
C SER A 224 -9.94 -7.39 -30.86
N LEU A 225 -9.00 -8.26 -30.50
CA LEU A 225 -8.12 -8.92 -31.48
C LEU A 225 -8.94 -9.70 -32.53
N SER A 226 -10.00 -10.39 -32.12
CA SER A 226 -10.90 -11.13 -33.00
C SER A 226 -11.61 -10.22 -33.99
N GLN A 227 -12.04 -9.01 -33.58
CA GLN A 227 -12.65 -8.04 -34.46
C GLN A 227 -11.65 -7.47 -35.47
N CYS A 228 -10.39 -7.23 -35.03
CA CYS A 228 -9.36 -6.78 -35.95
C CYS A 228 -9.05 -7.82 -37.03
N ILE A 229 -8.96 -9.11 -36.64
CA ILE A 229 -8.70 -10.21 -37.59
C ILE A 229 -9.86 -10.39 -38.57
N ALA A 230 -11.11 -10.20 -38.12
CA ALA A 230 -12.28 -10.37 -38.97
C ALA A 230 -12.54 -9.17 -39.88
N GLY A 231 -12.02 -7.99 -39.58
CA GLY A 231 -12.22 -6.74 -40.32
C GLY A 231 -11.16 -6.41 -41.36
N GLU A 232 -10.01 -7.09 -41.32
CA GLU A 232 -8.91 -6.92 -42.30
C GLU A 232 -8.86 -8.13 -43.22
N PRO A 233 -8.87 -7.92 -44.56
CA PRO A 233 -8.77 -9.00 -45.56
C PRO A 233 -7.38 -9.66 -45.60
#